data_2c887e01235f8b771bdfd8496019f5c2
#
_entry.id   2c887e01235f8b771bdfd8496019f5c2
#
_cell.length_a   1.000
_cell.length_b   1.000
_cell.length_c   1.000
_cell.angle_alpha   90.00
_cell.angle_beta   90.00
_cell.angle_gamma   90.00
#
_symmetry.space_group_name_H-M   'P 1'
#
loop_
_entity.id
_entity.type
_entity.pdbx_description
1 polymer ?
#
loop_
_entity_poly.entity_id
_entity_poly.type
_entity_poly.pdbx_seq_one_letter_code
_entity_poly.pdbx_strand_id
1 'polypeptide(L)'
;TKMTPRYIKKLKESGLKKILYSKEALIGQFVAEDLVNMKTGLIYAEAGDEITGELLEVLEANKITKLPILEIDHVNTGAFIRDTLKVDKNQNKKEALVDIYRLMRPGEPPTDETAQGLFESLFFDPDRYDLSAVGRVKMNMRLELDADNDNCVLRKEDILAVVKHLVELRDGKGDVDDIDHLGNRRVRSVGELVENQYRIGL
;
A
#
# COMPACT_ATOMS: atom_id res chain seq x y z
N THR A 1 3.79 -33.17 -7.45
CA THR A 1 3.81 -33.42 -5.99
C THR A 1 3.33 -32.18 -5.29
N LYS A 2 2.29 -32.27 -4.44
CA LYS A 2 1.81 -31.10 -3.68
C LYS A 2 2.90 -30.62 -2.74
N MET A 3 3.26 -29.35 -2.85
CA MET A 3 4.20 -28.68 -1.94
C MET A 3 3.50 -28.38 -0.61
N THR A 4 3.82 -29.14 0.42
CA THR A 4 3.34 -28.87 1.77
C THR A 4 4.31 -27.93 2.51
N PRO A 5 3.85 -27.12 3.48
CA PRO A 5 4.72 -26.21 4.25
C PRO A 5 5.92 -26.93 4.88
N ARG A 6 5.72 -28.17 5.32
CA ARG A 6 6.76 -29.03 5.91
C ARG A 6 7.83 -29.42 4.89
N TYR A 7 7.42 -29.67 3.63
CA TYR A 7 8.34 -30.00 2.54
C TYR A 7 9.14 -28.77 2.10
N ILE A 8 8.50 -27.60 2.04
CA ILE A 8 9.15 -26.32 1.73
C ILE A 8 10.24 -26.00 2.77
N LYS A 9 9.96 -26.19 4.07
CA LYS A 9 10.93 -26.00 5.14
C LYS A 9 12.16 -26.89 4.96
N LYS A 10 11.93 -28.19 4.66
CA LYS A 10 13.00 -29.15 4.38
C LYS A 10 13.86 -28.78 3.16
N LEU A 11 13.23 -28.26 2.10
CA LEU A 11 13.94 -27.78 0.91
C LEU A 11 14.78 -26.55 1.20
N LYS A 12 14.28 -25.60 2.01
CA LYS A 12 15.04 -24.43 2.46
C LYS A 12 16.25 -24.84 3.30
N GLU A 13 16.10 -25.78 4.21
CA GLU A 13 17.18 -26.34 5.03
C GLU A 13 18.24 -27.06 4.19
N SER A 14 17.85 -27.69 3.07
CA SER A 14 18.78 -28.31 2.11
C SER A 14 19.50 -27.32 1.18
N GLY A 15 19.30 -26.00 1.36
CA GLY A 15 19.99 -24.94 0.60
C GLY A 15 19.44 -24.69 -0.80
N LEU A 16 18.24 -25.19 -1.14
CA LEU A 16 17.62 -24.95 -2.44
C LEU A 16 17.23 -23.50 -2.57
N LYS A 17 17.86 -22.76 -3.49
CA LYS A 17 17.63 -21.33 -3.72
C LYS A 17 16.79 -21.04 -4.97
N LYS A 18 16.68 -22.01 -5.89
CA LYS A 18 16.00 -21.85 -7.17
C LYS A 18 15.17 -23.10 -7.48
N ILE A 19 14.00 -22.90 -8.06
CA ILE A 19 13.10 -23.96 -8.53
C ILE A 19 12.87 -23.73 -10.02
N LEU A 20 12.79 -24.81 -10.79
CA LEU A 20 12.35 -24.74 -12.19
C LEU A 20 10.87 -24.40 -12.22
N TYR A 21 10.53 -23.34 -12.96
CA TYR A 21 9.17 -22.88 -13.16
C TYR A 21 8.82 -23.03 -14.64
N SER A 22 7.63 -23.57 -14.95
CA SER A 22 7.21 -23.72 -16.36
C SER A 22 6.75 -22.39 -16.93
N LYS A 23 6.90 -22.18 -18.21
CA LYS A 23 6.44 -20.96 -18.89
C LYS A 23 4.92 -20.82 -18.82
N GLU A 24 4.20 -21.93 -18.94
CA GLU A 24 2.73 -21.91 -18.85
C GLU A 24 2.25 -21.43 -17.47
N ALA A 25 3.03 -21.69 -16.42
CA ALA A 25 2.69 -21.21 -15.08
C ALA A 25 2.97 -19.70 -14.85
N LEU A 26 3.72 -19.05 -15.74
CA LEU A 26 3.90 -17.60 -15.75
C LEU A 26 2.72 -16.86 -16.38
N ILE A 27 2.00 -17.49 -17.28
CA ILE A 27 0.84 -16.88 -17.94
C ILE A 27 -0.26 -16.63 -16.89
N GLY A 28 -0.79 -15.41 -16.85
CA GLY A 28 -1.77 -14.98 -15.87
C GLY A 28 -1.16 -14.44 -14.56
N GLN A 29 0.18 -14.44 -14.41
CA GLN A 29 0.86 -13.69 -13.36
C GLN A 29 1.02 -12.22 -13.75
N PHE A 30 1.37 -11.35 -12.80
CA PHE A 30 1.54 -9.93 -13.05
C PHE A 30 3.00 -9.50 -12.88
N VAL A 31 3.43 -8.59 -13.74
CA VAL A 31 4.77 -8.00 -13.70
C VAL A 31 4.89 -7.07 -12.48
N ALA A 32 6.00 -7.16 -11.74
CA ALA A 32 6.22 -6.36 -10.52
C ALA A 32 6.88 -5.01 -10.79
N GLU A 33 7.64 -4.88 -11.88
CA GLU A 33 8.40 -3.69 -12.22
C GLU A 33 8.33 -3.44 -13.72
N ASP A 34 8.48 -2.18 -14.15
CA ASP A 34 8.50 -1.84 -15.57
C ASP A 34 9.64 -2.55 -16.31
N LEU A 35 9.30 -3.25 -17.35
CA LEU A 35 10.26 -3.93 -18.21
C LEU A 35 10.69 -3.02 -19.36
N VAL A 36 11.81 -2.33 -19.18
CA VAL A 36 12.32 -1.35 -20.12
C VAL A 36 13.61 -1.85 -20.77
N ASN A 37 13.70 -1.69 -22.08
CA ASN A 37 14.96 -1.90 -22.78
C ASN A 37 15.90 -0.73 -22.52
N MET A 38 16.93 -0.96 -21.71
CA MET A 38 17.91 0.06 -21.31
C MET A 38 18.69 0.68 -22.49
N LYS A 39 18.66 0.06 -23.67
CA LYS A 39 19.37 0.57 -24.86
C LYS A 39 18.46 1.42 -25.77
N THR A 40 17.22 1.05 -25.90
CA THR A 40 16.27 1.69 -26.83
C THR A 40 15.22 2.54 -26.12
N GLY A 41 15.08 2.41 -24.79
CA GLY A 41 14.02 3.04 -24.01
C GLY A 41 12.63 2.46 -24.24
N LEU A 42 12.51 1.36 -25.03
CA LEU A 42 11.24 0.72 -25.29
C LEU A 42 10.72 0.01 -24.04
N ILE A 43 9.48 0.30 -23.67
CA ILE A 43 8.77 -0.38 -22.59
C ILE A 43 8.10 -1.63 -23.18
N TYR A 44 8.43 -2.80 -22.66
CA TYR A 44 7.81 -4.08 -23.05
C TYR A 44 6.54 -4.38 -22.26
N ALA A 45 6.54 -4.05 -20.97
CA ALA A 45 5.39 -4.15 -20.08
C ALA A 45 5.56 -3.18 -18.90
N GLU A 46 4.46 -2.67 -18.41
CA GLU A 46 4.43 -1.82 -17.22
C GLU A 46 4.18 -2.66 -15.96
N ALA A 47 4.54 -2.11 -14.79
CA ALA A 47 4.28 -2.75 -13.51
C ALA A 47 2.77 -2.98 -13.32
N GLY A 48 2.39 -4.23 -12.99
CA GLY A 48 0.99 -4.63 -12.84
C GLY A 48 0.35 -5.18 -14.12
N ASP A 49 1.04 -5.19 -15.26
CA ASP A 49 0.54 -5.84 -16.47
C ASP A 49 0.51 -7.36 -16.34
N GLU A 50 -0.48 -7.97 -16.97
CA GLU A 50 -0.62 -9.42 -17.01
C GLU A 50 0.38 -10.04 -18.00
N ILE A 51 1.04 -11.10 -17.58
CA ILE A 51 1.97 -11.84 -18.42
C ILE A 51 1.17 -12.72 -19.38
N THR A 52 1.21 -12.33 -20.66
CA THR A 52 0.60 -13.09 -21.76
C THR A 52 1.66 -13.95 -22.46
N GLY A 53 1.19 -14.94 -23.26
CA GLY A 53 2.10 -15.75 -24.09
C GLY A 53 2.89 -14.91 -25.09
N GLU A 54 2.26 -13.90 -25.68
CA GLU A 54 2.88 -12.97 -26.63
C GLU A 54 4.00 -12.16 -25.97
N LEU A 55 3.77 -11.66 -24.74
CA LEU A 55 4.78 -10.95 -23.98
C LEU A 55 6.01 -11.86 -23.69
N LEU A 56 5.79 -13.11 -23.34
CA LEU A 56 6.89 -14.05 -23.08
C LEU A 56 7.72 -14.29 -24.35
N GLU A 57 7.12 -14.42 -25.52
CA GLU A 57 7.83 -14.56 -26.78
C GLU A 57 8.68 -13.32 -27.11
N VAL A 58 8.13 -12.12 -26.90
CA VAL A 58 8.87 -10.85 -27.07
C VAL A 58 10.05 -10.76 -26.10
N LEU A 59 9.88 -11.13 -24.84
CA LEU A 59 10.94 -11.10 -23.84
C LEU A 59 12.05 -12.11 -24.17
N GLU A 60 11.70 -13.30 -24.67
CA GLU A 60 12.67 -14.30 -25.11
C GLU A 60 13.47 -13.84 -26.33
N ALA A 61 12.79 -13.28 -27.35
CA ALA A 61 13.45 -12.72 -28.52
C ALA A 61 14.48 -11.65 -28.17
N ASN A 62 14.20 -10.87 -27.12
CA ASN A 62 15.09 -9.83 -26.59
C ASN A 62 16.07 -10.32 -25.53
N LYS A 63 16.15 -11.65 -25.28
CA LYS A 63 17.06 -12.28 -24.31
C LYS A 63 16.91 -11.74 -22.87
N ILE A 64 15.71 -11.36 -22.47
CA ILE A 64 15.42 -10.95 -21.11
C ILE A 64 15.27 -12.22 -20.26
N THR A 65 16.20 -12.46 -19.36
CA THR A 65 16.27 -13.69 -18.57
C THR A 65 15.74 -13.54 -17.14
N LYS A 66 15.38 -12.33 -16.74
CA LYS A 66 14.84 -12.03 -15.40
C LYS A 66 13.51 -11.29 -15.56
N LEU A 67 12.49 -11.85 -14.97
CA LEU A 67 11.14 -11.29 -14.96
C LEU A 67 10.69 -11.17 -13.50
N PRO A 68 10.68 -9.97 -12.93
CA PRO A 68 10.11 -9.75 -11.62
C PRO A 68 8.59 -9.90 -11.69
N ILE A 69 8.03 -10.75 -10.84
CA ILE A 69 6.59 -11.03 -10.78
C ILE A 69 6.03 -10.67 -9.41
N LEU A 70 4.76 -10.26 -9.37
CA LEU A 70 4.02 -10.07 -8.13
C LEU A 70 3.66 -11.45 -7.56
N GLU A 71 3.95 -11.65 -6.28
CA GLU A 71 3.52 -12.85 -5.56
C GLU A 71 2.05 -12.70 -5.16
N ILE A 72 1.16 -13.20 -6.00
CA ILE A 72 -0.29 -13.17 -5.75
C ILE A 72 -0.79 -14.60 -5.70
N ASP A 73 -1.46 -14.96 -4.60
CA ASP A 73 -2.17 -16.23 -4.49
C ASP A 73 -3.59 -16.08 -5.05
N HIS A 74 -3.76 -16.45 -6.33
CA HIS A 74 -5.04 -16.35 -7.02
C HIS A 74 -6.11 -17.33 -6.50
N VAL A 75 -5.75 -18.27 -5.63
CA VAL A 75 -6.68 -19.26 -5.11
C VAL A 75 -7.35 -18.77 -3.83
N ASN A 76 -6.57 -18.18 -2.92
CA ASN A 76 -7.04 -17.78 -1.59
C ASN A 76 -7.14 -16.27 -1.44
N THR A 77 -6.38 -15.51 -2.20
CA THR A 77 -6.34 -14.04 -2.17
C THR A 77 -6.51 -13.48 -3.57
N GLY A 78 -6.80 -12.19 -3.68
CA GLY A 78 -6.95 -11.52 -4.98
C GLY A 78 -5.88 -10.46 -5.21
N ALA A 79 -5.79 -9.94 -6.42
CA ALA A 79 -4.89 -8.86 -6.81
C ALA A 79 -5.48 -7.47 -6.46
N PHE A 80 -6.06 -7.30 -5.27
CA PHE A 80 -6.90 -6.14 -4.93
C PHE A 80 -6.20 -4.80 -5.11
N ILE A 81 -4.95 -4.68 -4.65
CA ILE A 81 -4.18 -3.43 -4.77
C ILE A 81 -3.87 -3.14 -6.25
N ARG A 82 -3.41 -4.15 -6.99
CA ARG A 82 -3.14 -4.03 -8.43
C ARG A 82 -4.40 -3.60 -9.18
N ASP A 83 -5.53 -4.23 -8.91
CA ASP A 83 -6.79 -3.93 -9.60
C ASP A 83 -7.30 -2.52 -9.25
N THR A 84 -7.11 -2.09 -8.00
CA THR A 84 -7.41 -0.72 -7.58
C THR A 84 -6.54 0.29 -8.32
N LEU A 85 -5.23 0.06 -8.42
CA LEU A 85 -4.32 0.94 -9.14
C LEU A 85 -4.60 0.97 -10.66
N LYS A 86 -5.04 -0.14 -11.24
CA LYS A 86 -5.41 -0.19 -12.67
C LYS A 86 -6.66 0.63 -13.00
N VAL A 87 -7.59 0.73 -12.05
CA VAL A 87 -8.83 1.53 -12.20
C VAL A 87 -8.58 3.00 -11.88
N ASP A 88 -7.49 3.33 -11.18
CA ASP A 88 -7.13 4.70 -10.86
C ASP A 88 -6.86 5.50 -12.14
N LYS A 89 -7.46 6.69 -12.19
CA LYS A 89 -7.29 7.62 -13.31
C LYS A 89 -5.96 8.34 -13.27
N ASN A 90 -5.36 8.46 -12.09
CA ASN A 90 -4.13 9.18 -11.85
C ASN A 90 -2.94 8.24 -12.03
N GLN A 91 -2.11 8.50 -13.01
CA GLN A 91 -0.93 7.68 -13.30
C GLN A 91 0.32 8.13 -12.55
N ASN A 92 0.31 9.35 -12.02
CA ASN A 92 1.47 9.88 -11.33
C ASN A 92 1.10 10.66 -10.05
N LYS A 93 2.09 10.83 -9.17
CA LYS A 93 1.94 11.54 -7.90
C LYS A 93 1.37 12.96 -8.05
N LYS A 94 1.78 13.69 -9.09
CA LYS A 94 1.34 15.08 -9.29
C LYS A 94 -0.14 15.16 -9.61
N GLU A 95 -0.62 14.30 -10.51
CA GLU A 95 -2.04 14.23 -10.85
C GLU A 95 -2.89 13.88 -9.64
N ALA A 96 -2.45 12.88 -8.86
CA ALA A 96 -3.15 12.49 -7.63
C ALA A 96 -3.24 13.65 -6.62
N LEU A 97 -2.15 14.40 -6.41
CA LEU A 97 -2.15 15.55 -5.51
C LEU A 97 -3.09 16.68 -6.00
N VAL A 98 -3.10 16.94 -7.31
CA VAL A 98 -4.00 17.93 -7.93
C VAL A 98 -5.46 17.52 -7.77
N ASP A 99 -5.79 16.24 -7.96
CA ASP A 99 -7.15 15.75 -7.79
C ASP A 99 -7.60 15.79 -6.33
N ILE A 100 -6.73 15.42 -5.38
CA ILE A 100 -7.01 15.58 -3.95
C ILE A 100 -7.28 17.04 -3.61
N TYR A 101 -6.46 17.97 -4.14
CA TYR A 101 -6.64 19.40 -3.92
C TYR A 101 -7.99 19.91 -4.45
N ARG A 102 -8.38 19.50 -5.66
CA ARG A 102 -9.67 19.89 -6.26
C ARG A 102 -10.86 19.39 -5.47
N LEU A 103 -10.77 18.19 -4.91
CA LEU A 103 -11.83 17.64 -4.05
C LEU A 103 -11.95 18.38 -2.72
N MET A 104 -10.82 18.77 -2.12
CA MET A 104 -10.79 19.44 -0.82
C MET A 104 -11.11 20.94 -0.93
N ARG A 105 -10.73 21.58 -2.05
CA ARG A 105 -10.93 23.00 -2.31
C ARG A 105 -11.54 23.24 -3.69
N PRO A 106 -12.83 22.96 -3.86
CA PRO A 106 -13.50 23.17 -5.13
C PRO A 106 -13.51 24.67 -5.50
N GLY A 107 -13.14 24.97 -6.74
CA GLY A 107 -13.13 26.33 -7.29
C GLY A 107 -11.79 27.06 -7.22
N GLU A 108 -10.79 26.55 -6.51
CA GLU A 108 -9.44 27.11 -6.53
C GLU A 108 -8.56 26.41 -7.57
N PRO A 109 -7.81 27.15 -8.40
CA PRO A 109 -6.88 26.56 -9.35
C PRO A 109 -5.69 25.92 -8.59
N PRO A 110 -5.44 24.60 -8.76
CA PRO A 110 -4.32 23.94 -8.10
C PRO A 110 -3.00 24.34 -8.73
N THR A 111 -1.99 24.62 -7.91
CA THR A 111 -0.58 24.62 -8.29
C THR A 111 0.12 23.43 -7.66
N ASP A 112 1.24 22.98 -8.20
CA ASP A 112 2.00 21.87 -7.65
C ASP A 112 2.35 22.10 -6.17
N GLU A 113 2.76 23.32 -5.83
CA GLU A 113 3.15 23.71 -4.46
C GLU A 113 1.96 23.72 -3.50
N THR A 114 0.83 24.31 -3.92
CA THR A 114 -0.37 24.38 -3.06
C THR A 114 -0.99 23.00 -2.85
N ALA A 115 -0.98 22.16 -3.87
CA ALA A 115 -1.50 20.79 -3.77
C ALA A 115 -0.63 19.92 -2.83
N GLN A 116 0.69 20.02 -2.95
CA GLN A 116 1.60 19.31 -2.07
C GLN A 116 1.51 19.82 -0.62
N GLY A 117 1.51 21.15 -0.42
CA GLY A 117 1.39 21.75 0.91
C GLY A 117 0.07 21.39 1.60
N LEU A 118 -1.05 21.34 0.86
CA LEU A 118 -2.32 20.88 1.42
C LEU A 118 -2.22 19.42 1.85
N PHE A 119 -1.69 18.53 1.02
CA PHE A 119 -1.56 17.12 1.33
C PHE A 119 -0.66 16.86 2.54
N GLU A 120 0.47 17.56 2.62
CA GLU A 120 1.37 17.48 3.78
C GLU A 120 0.70 17.94 5.06
N SER A 121 -0.07 19.03 4.99
CA SER A 121 -0.79 19.57 6.14
C SER A 121 -1.93 18.68 6.65
N LEU A 122 -2.47 17.79 5.81
CA LEU A 122 -3.58 16.90 6.21
C LEU A 122 -3.15 15.80 7.17
N PHE A 123 -1.92 15.27 7.03
CA PHE A 123 -1.50 14.05 7.71
C PHE A 123 -0.14 14.12 8.40
N PHE A 124 0.76 15.01 7.94
CA PHE A 124 2.17 15.01 8.30
C PHE A 124 2.62 16.26 9.05
N ASP A 125 1.74 17.26 9.19
CA ASP A 125 2.02 18.51 9.87
C ASP A 125 1.57 18.40 11.35
N PRO A 126 2.49 18.50 12.32
CA PRO A 126 2.17 18.38 13.74
C PRO A 126 1.27 19.53 14.25
N ASP A 127 1.24 20.68 13.57
CA ASP A 127 0.38 21.80 13.95
C ASP A 127 -1.08 21.59 13.55
N ARG A 128 -1.34 20.69 12.60
CA ARG A 128 -2.67 20.44 12.02
C ARG A 128 -3.23 19.05 12.24
N TYR A 129 -2.36 18.09 12.47
CA TYR A 129 -2.74 16.69 12.67
C TYR A 129 -2.18 16.16 13.99
N ASP A 130 -3.04 15.64 14.83
CA ASP A 130 -2.67 15.03 16.12
C ASP A 130 -3.40 13.70 16.30
N LEU A 131 -2.65 12.61 16.19
CA LEU A 131 -3.12 11.26 16.47
C LEU A 131 -3.30 11.02 17.98
N SER A 132 -2.70 11.85 18.82
CA SER A 132 -2.48 11.70 20.26
C SER A 132 -1.58 10.50 20.62
N ALA A 133 -0.94 10.57 21.79
CA ALA A 133 -0.10 9.48 22.28
C ALA A 133 -0.88 8.15 22.44
N VAL A 134 -2.14 8.23 22.90
CA VAL A 134 -3.02 7.05 23.01
C VAL A 134 -3.33 6.44 21.65
N GLY A 135 -3.60 7.26 20.64
CA GLY A 135 -3.84 6.81 19.28
C GLY A 135 -2.60 6.14 18.68
N ARG A 136 -1.41 6.73 18.90
CA ARG A 136 -0.14 6.17 18.46
C ARG A 136 0.14 4.80 19.09
N VAL A 137 -0.01 4.66 20.39
CA VAL A 137 0.20 3.39 21.10
C VAL A 137 -0.78 2.32 20.58
N LYS A 138 -2.06 2.66 20.42
CA LYS A 138 -3.06 1.71 19.87
C LYS A 138 -2.73 1.29 18.44
N MET A 139 -2.31 2.22 17.60
CA MET A 139 -1.91 1.93 16.22
C MET A 139 -0.67 1.02 16.20
N ASN A 140 0.36 1.33 16.98
CA ASN A 140 1.56 0.52 17.09
C ASN A 140 1.23 -0.91 17.51
N MET A 141 0.40 -1.07 18.54
CA MET A 141 -0.02 -2.40 19.03
C MET A 141 -0.83 -3.18 17.98
N ARG A 142 -1.75 -2.51 17.29
CA ARG A 142 -2.64 -3.17 16.32
C ARG A 142 -1.93 -3.58 15.03
N LEU A 143 -1.01 -2.76 14.55
CA LEU A 143 -0.33 -2.93 13.28
C LEU A 143 1.11 -3.45 13.44
N GLU A 144 1.52 -3.80 14.66
CA GLU A 144 2.87 -4.28 14.99
C GLU A 144 3.97 -3.31 14.50
N LEU A 145 3.76 -2.00 14.72
CA LEU A 145 4.67 -0.94 14.30
C LEU A 145 5.66 -0.60 15.41
N ASP A 146 6.90 -0.35 15.00
CA ASP A 146 7.96 0.16 15.87
C ASP A 146 8.11 1.68 15.68
N ALA A 147 7.08 2.43 16.08
CA ALA A 147 7.09 3.89 16.05
C ALA A 147 7.21 4.45 17.45
N ASP A 148 7.92 5.58 17.57
CA ASP A 148 7.99 6.31 18.83
C ASP A 148 6.58 6.72 19.29
N ASN A 149 6.26 6.47 20.54
CA ASN A 149 4.95 6.78 21.12
C ASN A 149 4.65 8.28 21.21
N ASP A 150 5.70 9.11 21.18
CA ASP A 150 5.58 10.57 21.18
C ASP A 150 5.32 11.14 19.78
N ASN A 151 5.39 10.32 18.74
CA ASN A 151 5.11 10.75 17.38
C ASN A 151 3.60 10.84 17.12
N CYS A 152 3.06 12.04 17.14
CA CYS A 152 1.63 12.32 16.98
C CYS A 152 1.18 12.49 15.51
N VAL A 153 2.08 12.47 14.53
CA VAL A 153 1.76 12.58 13.11
C VAL A 153 1.84 11.22 12.41
N LEU A 154 1.14 11.07 11.29
CA LEU A 154 1.24 9.85 10.48
C LEU A 154 2.59 9.77 9.77
N ARG A 155 3.05 8.54 9.55
CA ARG A 155 4.20 8.21 8.72
C ARG A 155 3.73 7.44 7.49
N LYS A 156 4.56 7.39 6.45
CA LYS A 156 4.24 6.61 5.25
C LYS A 156 4.09 5.12 5.56
N GLU A 157 4.91 4.61 6.48
CA GLU A 157 4.88 3.23 6.95
C GLU A 157 3.54 2.90 7.64
N ASP A 158 2.98 3.84 8.39
CA ASP A 158 1.68 3.68 9.05
C ASP A 158 0.57 3.47 8.01
N ILE A 159 0.56 4.29 6.94
CA ILE A 159 -0.42 4.18 5.86
C ILE A 159 -0.29 2.83 5.14
N LEU A 160 0.93 2.39 4.83
CA LEU A 160 1.17 1.09 4.21
C LEU A 160 0.72 -0.06 5.10
N ALA A 161 0.99 0.01 6.40
CA ALA A 161 0.57 -1.00 7.36
C ALA A 161 -0.96 -1.08 7.49
N VAL A 162 -1.66 0.07 7.49
CA VAL A 162 -3.13 0.12 7.48
C VAL A 162 -3.68 -0.54 6.22
N VAL A 163 -3.17 -0.19 5.04
CA VAL A 163 -3.62 -0.78 3.77
C VAL A 163 -3.38 -2.29 3.76
N LYS A 164 -2.19 -2.74 4.20
CA LYS A 164 -1.87 -4.16 4.35
C LYS A 164 -2.88 -4.87 5.26
N HIS A 165 -3.13 -4.30 6.44
CA HIS A 165 -4.08 -4.86 7.39
C HIS A 165 -5.50 -4.95 6.84
N LEU A 166 -5.97 -3.93 6.10
CA LEU A 166 -7.27 -3.95 5.44
C LEU A 166 -7.38 -5.07 4.38
N VAL A 167 -6.31 -5.32 3.61
CA VAL A 167 -6.28 -6.43 2.66
C VAL A 167 -6.30 -7.78 3.39
N GLU A 168 -5.55 -7.91 4.49
CA GLU A 168 -5.54 -9.12 5.32
C GLU A 168 -6.93 -9.41 5.91
N LEU A 169 -7.63 -8.39 6.41
CA LEU A 169 -9.02 -8.53 6.89
C LEU A 169 -9.97 -8.96 5.78
N ARG A 170 -9.81 -8.43 4.57
CA ARG A 170 -10.59 -8.85 3.39
C ARG A 170 -10.35 -10.32 3.04
N ASP A 171 -9.14 -10.80 3.22
CA ASP A 171 -8.75 -12.19 3.04
C ASP A 171 -9.19 -13.10 4.20
N GLY A 172 -9.93 -12.58 5.17
CA GLY A 172 -10.41 -13.31 6.35
C GLY A 172 -9.33 -13.59 7.40
N LYS A 173 -8.22 -12.83 7.37
CA LYS A 173 -7.16 -12.92 8.38
C LYS A 173 -7.33 -11.81 9.40
N GLY A 174 -7.50 -12.18 10.67
CA GLY A 174 -7.73 -11.25 11.77
C GLY A 174 -9.22 -10.96 12.01
N ASP A 175 -9.48 -10.13 13.01
CA ASP A 175 -10.81 -9.76 13.46
C ASP A 175 -11.06 -8.27 13.27
N VAL A 176 -12.30 -7.93 12.90
CA VAL A 176 -12.74 -6.54 12.82
C VAL A 176 -12.99 -6.02 14.25
N ASP A 177 -12.49 -4.81 14.55
CA ASP A 177 -12.70 -4.20 15.84
C ASP A 177 -14.17 -3.88 16.09
N ASP A 178 -14.65 -4.19 17.30
CA ASP A 178 -15.96 -3.76 17.77
C ASP A 178 -15.93 -2.27 18.11
N ILE A 179 -16.65 -1.46 17.32
CA ILE A 179 -16.71 0.00 17.46
C ILE A 179 -17.36 0.38 18.80
N ASP A 180 -18.31 -0.40 19.29
CA ASP A 180 -19.06 -0.11 20.52
C ASP A 180 -18.35 -0.59 21.79
N HIS A 181 -17.29 -1.36 21.65
CA HIS A 181 -16.49 -1.81 22.80
C HIS A 181 -15.85 -0.62 23.52
N LEU A 182 -16.03 -0.53 24.84
CA LEU A 182 -15.55 0.59 25.66
C LEU A 182 -14.01 0.78 25.58
N GLY A 183 -13.26 -0.26 25.31
CA GLY A 183 -11.81 -0.19 25.04
C GLY A 183 -11.43 0.57 23.76
N ASN A 184 -12.36 0.68 22.79
CA ASN A 184 -12.17 1.36 21.51
C ASN A 184 -12.78 2.77 21.50
N ARG A 185 -13.50 3.15 22.56
CA ARG A 185 -14.11 4.48 22.71
C ARG A 185 -13.33 5.30 23.73
N ARG A 186 -13.10 6.56 23.38
CA ARG A 186 -12.47 7.53 24.27
C ARG A 186 -13.51 8.51 24.81
N VAL A 187 -13.50 8.71 26.13
CA VAL A 187 -14.31 9.75 26.77
C VAL A 187 -13.47 11.03 26.83
N ARG A 188 -13.98 12.12 26.27
CA ARG A 188 -13.35 13.44 26.38
C ARG A 188 -13.86 14.15 27.64
N SER A 189 -12.94 14.69 28.41
CA SER A 189 -13.28 15.52 29.56
C SER A 189 -13.79 16.89 29.14
N VAL A 190 -14.48 17.58 30.05
CA VAL A 190 -14.97 18.95 29.81
C VAL A 190 -13.81 19.90 29.49
N GLY A 191 -12.67 19.77 30.18
CA GLY A 191 -11.49 20.59 29.91
C GLY A 191 -10.97 20.46 28.49
N GLU A 192 -10.86 19.23 27.98
CA GLU A 192 -10.43 18.96 26.60
C GLU A 192 -11.43 19.51 25.55
N LEU A 193 -12.72 19.41 25.81
CA LEU A 193 -13.75 19.98 24.93
C LEU A 193 -13.65 21.49 24.87
N VAL A 194 -13.46 22.16 26.02
CA VAL A 194 -13.32 23.64 26.08
C VAL A 194 -12.01 24.09 25.40
N GLU A 195 -10.90 23.39 25.65
CA GLU A 195 -9.61 23.67 24.99
C GLU A 195 -9.75 23.61 23.46
N ASN A 196 -10.38 22.57 22.93
CA ASN A 196 -10.59 22.44 21.50
C ASN A 196 -11.44 23.59 20.92
N GLN A 197 -12.51 23.98 21.62
CA GLN A 197 -13.33 25.14 21.19
C GLN A 197 -12.55 26.45 21.23
N TYR A 198 -11.70 26.62 22.21
CA TYR A 198 -10.86 27.82 22.33
C TYR A 198 -9.82 27.91 21.21
N ARG A 199 -9.19 26.75 20.89
CA ARG A 199 -8.21 26.65 19.78
C ARG A 199 -8.84 26.92 18.39
N ILE A 200 -10.11 26.56 18.20
CA ILE A 200 -10.84 26.83 16.95
C ILE A 200 -11.24 28.31 16.85
N GLY A 201 -11.48 28.97 18.01
CA GLY A 201 -11.94 30.37 18.06
C GLY A 201 -10.83 31.41 18.03
N LEU A 202 -9.58 31.02 18.16
CA LEU A 202 -8.38 31.84 18.00
C LEU A 202 -7.84 31.77 16.59
#